data_6d2c6666281855368acbc7fea1c34d79
#
_entry.id   6d2c6666281855368acbc7fea1c34d79
#
_cell.length_a   1.000
_cell.length_b   1.000
_cell.length_c   1.000
_cell.angle_alpha   90.00
_cell.angle_beta   90.00
_cell.angle_gamma   90.00
#
_symmetry.space_group_name_H-M   'P 1'
#
loop_
_entity.id
_entity.type
_entity.pdbx_description
1 polymer ?
#
loop_
_entity_poly.entity_id
_entity_poly.type
_entity_poly.pdbx_seq_one_letter_code
_entity_poly.pdbx_strand_id
1 'polypeptide(L)'
;MTESQKSAKTDIKVIVVGTGFAGLTAAIECHRKGHDVLVLEKFPELKLLGDIISFGPNSSRLFRRWPGVAEKLEPLSMRADAITLKSWKGETLFTQYWEGEDAEFGIRYDGHRGEFHEIVYNHAKEIGVKIRLNARVEDYFEDDKEAGVVLDNGEQITADVVIAAEGVRSKGRKIVLGFEDKPKPSGYAVYRSWFSADEIAKDPDTKFFTDGGDKHVAWLGPDVHFIAACMKKGKDFSWVCTHKDEADIEESWQLEAPLEDARKVLEGWDPIIQKILDKTPSPLIDWKLVYRDPLPTWISKDRRITLIGDSAHPFLPTSIQGASQAMEDGVTIAVCLRECGGPDKVQEAVAAFEAIRYERVKSAQKTGEQTRDIWHKADFDAAKKNPESMRLRREAWILGFDAEEYAENNYERTVEVLRRTGLHDTSEARRLHLPEGKHGYLEYGSGNDKGTDISAAAHAVNGTVIS
;
A
#
# COMPACT_ATOMS: atom_id res chain seq x y z
N MET A 1 -33.35 7.10 -4.40
CA MET A 1 -32.45 6.58 -3.32
C MET A 1 -32.99 5.19 -2.97
N THR A 2 -32.42 4.18 -3.60
CA THR A 2 -32.71 2.78 -3.25
C THR A 2 -31.97 2.48 -1.96
N GLU A 3 -32.68 2.01 -0.94
CA GLU A 3 -32.12 1.47 0.29
C GLU A 3 -31.00 0.50 -0.07
N SER A 4 -29.77 0.83 0.31
CA SER A 4 -28.64 -0.07 0.32
C SER A 4 -29.11 -1.37 1.01
N GLN A 5 -29.10 -2.49 0.30
CA GLN A 5 -29.33 -3.80 0.90
C GLN A 5 -28.30 -3.98 2.03
N LYS A 6 -28.69 -3.71 3.27
CA LYS A 6 -27.91 -4.12 4.43
C LYS A 6 -27.79 -5.63 4.36
N SER A 7 -26.59 -6.13 4.15
CA SER A 7 -26.31 -7.55 4.29
C SER A 7 -26.85 -8.06 5.63
N ALA A 8 -27.39 -9.27 5.65
CA ALA A 8 -27.80 -9.89 6.91
C ALA A 8 -26.63 -9.91 7.89
N LYS A 9 -26.89 -9.68 9.18
CA LYS A 9 -25.86 -9.73 10.21
C LYS A 9 -25.24 -11.12 10.30
N THR A 10 -23.95 -11.17 10.55
CA THR A 10 -23.16 -12.42 10.62
C THR A 10 -22.83 -12.85 12.05
N ASP A 11 -23.14 -12.03 13.05
CA ASP A 11 -22.76 -12.19 14.46
C ASP A 11 -21.23 -12.23 14.72
N ILE A 12 -20.41 -11.99 13.68
CA ILE A 12 -18.95 -11.92 13.79
C ILE A 12 -18.55 -10.53 14.29
N LYS A 13 -17.78 -10.48 15.38
CA LYS A 13 -17.17 -9.27 15.92
C LYS A 13 -15.75 -9.12 15.41
N VAL A 14 -15.45 -7.94 14.88
CA VAL A 14 -14.14 -7.61 14.27
C VAL A 14 -13.53 -6.40 14.98
N ILE A 15 -12.33 -6.53 15.50
CA ILE A 15 -11.50 -5.39 15.87
C ILE A 15 -10.54 -5.10 14.72
N VAL A 16 -10.48 -3.83 14.28
CA VAL A 16 -9.48 -3.33 13.32
C VAL A 16 -8.57 -2.35 14.05
N VAL A 17 -7.26 -2.57 14.01
CA VAL A 17 -6.29 -1.70 14.67
C VAL A 17 -5.59 -0.82 13.64
N GLY A 18 -5.85 0.49 13.71
CA GLY A 18 -5.34 1.51 12.80
C GLY A 18 -6.35 1.98 11.77
N THR A 19 -6.34 3.29 11.49
CA THR A 19 -7.21 3.98 10.53
C THR A 19 -6.50 4.33 9.21
N GLY A 20 -5.41 3.66 8.85
CA GLY A 20 -4.82 3.75 7.51
C GLY A 20 -5.77 3.19 6.44
N PHE A 21 -5.42 3.33 5.15
CA PHE A 21 -6.27 2.84 4.05
C PHE A 21 -6.59 1.34 4.17
N ALA A 22 -5.64 0.51 4.63
CA ALA A 22 -5.88 -0.90 4.94
C ALA A 22 -7.00 -1.09 5.96
N GLY A 23 -6.85 -0.46 7.14
CA GLY A 23 -7.80 -0.60 8.25
C GLY A 23 -9.17 0.00 7.92
N LEU A 24 -9.23 1.19 7.31
CA LEU A 24 -10.50 1.80 6.90
C LEU A 24 -11.21 0.94 5.86
N THR A 25 -10.50 0.40 4.87
CA THR A 25 -11.11 -0.50 3.86
C THR A 25 -11.64 -1.76 4.51
N ALA A 26 -10.85 -2.42 5.38
CA ALA A 26 -11.32 -3.59 6.11
C ALA A 26 -12.56 -3.28 6.95
N ALA A 27 -12.57 -2.13 7.66
CA ALA A 27 -13.68 -1.73 8.49
C ALA A 27 -14.95 -1.43 7.68
N ILE A 28 -14.83 -0.68 6.57
CA ILE A 28 -15.94 -0.37 5.67
C ILE A 28 -16.52 -1.67 5.09
N GLU A 29 -15.67 -2.54 4.54
CA GLU A 29 -16.11 -3.75 3.88
C GLU A 29 -16.67 -4.79 4.86
N CYS A 30 -16.06 -4.96 6.03
CA CYS A 30 -16.63 -5.80 7.10
C CYS A 30 -18.01 -5.29 7.54
N HIS A 31 -18.16 -3.97 7.73
CA HIS A 31 -19.44 -3.37 8.07
C HIS A 31 -20.49 -3.58 6.98
N ARG A 32 -20.12 -3.36 5.70
CA ARG A 32 -21.00 -3.59 4.54
C ARG A 32 -21.47 -5.05 4.42
N LYS A 33 -20.60 -6.00 4.83
CA LYS A 33 -20.89 -7.44 4.81
C LYS A 33 -21.58 -7.95 6.07
N GLY A 34 -21.92 -7.05 7.00
CA GLY A 34 -22.82 -7.33 8.14
C GLY A 34 -22.10 -7.72 9.43
N HIS A 35 -20.80 -7.54 9.54
CA HIS A 35 -20.02 -7.76 10.76
C HIS A 35 -20.16 -6.59 11.75
N ASP A 36 -20.00 -6.85 13.07
CA ASP A 36 -19.91 -5.82 14.10
C ASP A 36 -18.45 -5.36 14.23
N VAL A 37 -18.17 -4.14 13.78
CA VAL A 37 -16.79 -3.64 13.63
C VAL A 37 -16.49 -2.55 14.63
N LEU A 38 -15.34 -2.69 15.32
CA LEU A 38 -14.73 -1.66 16.15
C LEU A 38 -13.34 -1.35 15.62
N VAL A 39 -13.11 -0.09 15.24
CA VAL A 39 -11.79 0.42 14.85
C VAL A 39 -11.13 1.11 16.02
N LEU A 40 -9.86 0.82 16.27
CA LEU A 40 -9.03 1.44 17.30
C LEU A 40 -7.91 2.24 16.66
N GLU A 41 -7.80 3.52 17.02
CA GLU A 41 -6.76 4.42 16.50
C GLU A 41 -6.01 5.10 17.65
N LYS A 42 -4.68 5.08 17.59
CA LYS A 42 -3.81 5.63 18.64
C LYS A 42 -3.83 7.17 18.73
N PHE A 43 -4.10 7.84 17.61
CA PHE A 43 -4.15 9.30 17.59
C PHE A 43 -5.48 9.83 18.13
N PRO A 44 -5.46 10.98 18.83
CA PRO A 44 -6.68 11.60 19.37
C PRO A 44 -7.54 12.26 18.29
N GLU A 45 -6.95 12.54 17.13
CA GLU A 45 -7.61 13.19 15.99
C GLU A 45 -7.03 12.71 14.67
N LEU A 46 -7.79 12.90 13.60
CA LEU A 46 -7.32 12.63 12.24
C LEU A 46 -6.23 13.64 11.85
N LYS A 47 -5.05 13.15 11.47
CA LYS A 47 -3.97 14.00 10.95
C LYS A 47 -3.97 13.96 9.42
N LEU A 48 -4.16 15.11 8.79
CA LEU A 48 -4.04 15.27 7.34
C LEU A 48 -2.58 15.29 6.93
N LEU A 49 -1.92 14.14 7.04
CA LEU A 49 -0.53 13.97 6.68
C LEU A 49 -0.42 13.46 5.25
N GLY A 50 0.50 14.00 4.51
CA GLY A 50 0.86 13.34 3.28
C GLY A 50 1.43 14.19 2.18
N ASP A 51 1.70 13.46 1.18
CA ASP A 51 2.20 13.76 -0.13
C ASP A 51 1.25 13.12 -1.16
N ILE A 52 1.75 12.93 -2.36
CA ILE A 52 1.01 12.23 -3.41
C ILE A 52 0.82 10.76 -3.05
N ILE A 53 -0.42 10.27 -3.24
CA ILE A 53 -0.76 8.85 -3.20
C ILE A 53 -1.49 8.48 -4.48
N SER A 54 -1.27 7.25 -4.94
CA SER A 54 -1.88 6.72 -6.16
C SER A 54 -2.67 5.46 -5.87
N PHE A 55 -3.90 5.40 -6.37
CA PHE A 55 -4.76 4.24 -6.34
C PHE A 55 -5.01 3.76 -7.77
N GLY A 56 -4.48 2.58 -8.09
CA GLY A 56 -4.71 1.95 -9.38
C GLY A 56 -6.15 1.43 -9.53
N PRO A 57 -6.56 1.06 -10.76
CA PRO A 57 -7.90 0.55 -11.05
C PRO A 57 -8.33 -0.65 -10.18
N ASN A 58 -7.38 -1.47 -9.77
CA ASN A 58 -7.59 -2.61 -8.87
C ASN A 58 -8.15 -2.22 -7.49
N SER A 59 -7.85 -1.03 -6.99
CA SER A 59 -8.37 -0.50 -5.72
C SER A 59 -9.40 0.62 -5.91
N SER A 60 -9.24 1.46 -6.91
CA SER A 60 -10.13 2.61 -7.15
C SER A 60 -11.58 2.20 -7.43
N ARG A 61 -11.81 0.97 -7.90
CA ARG A 61 -13.15 0.41 -8.05
C ARG A 61 -13.92 0.35 -6.73
N LEU A 62 -13.25 0.24 -5.58
CA LEU A 62 -13.88 0.29 -4.27
C LEU A 62 -14.46 1.68 -3.98
N PHE A 63 -13.77 2.76 -4.36
CA PHE A 63 -14.29 4.11 -4.20
C PHE A 63 -15.60 4.34 -4.93
N ARG A 64 -15.80 3.67 -6.08
CA ARG A 64 -17.05 3.71 -6.83
C ARG A 64 -18.16 2.84 -6.22
N ARG A 65 -17.79 1.82 -5.46
CA ARG A 65 -18.72 0.98 -4.71
C ARG A 65 -19.19 1.64 -3.42
N TRP A 66 -18.45 2.64 -2.92
CA TRP A 66 -18.79 3.39 -1.74
C TRP A 66 -19.58 4.66 -2.11
N PRO A 67 -20.86 4.76 -1.73
CA PRO A 67 -21.69 5.89 -2.15
C PRO A 67 -21.09 7.25 -1.81
N GLY A 68 -20.95 8.12 -2.81
CA GLY A 68 -20.47 9.49 -2.65
C GLY A 68 -18.95 9.64 -2.48
N VAL A 69 -18.18 8.55 -2.43
CA VAL A 69 -16.71 8.63 -2.23
C VAL A 69 -16.01 9.02 -3.52
N ALA A 70 -16.31 8.36 -4.64
CA ALA A 70 -15.70 8.67 -5.93
C ALA A 70 -15.96 10.14 -6.32
N GLU A 71 -17.18 10.63 -6.16
CA GLU A 71 -17.59 11.98 -6.47
C GLU A 71 -16.84 13.04 -5.64
N LYS A 72 -16.49 12.72 -4.39
CA LYS A 72 -15.68 13.58 -3.52
C LYS A 72 -14.19 13.54 -3.89
N LEU A 73 -13.67 12.40 -4.35
CA LEU A 73 -12.27 12.22 -4.74
C LEU A 73 -11.93 12.81 -6.12
N GLU A 74 -12.86 12.74 -7.07
CA GLU A 74 -12.63 13.16 -8.46
C GLU A 74 -12.13 14.61 -8.61
N PRO A 75 -12.70 15.62 -7.93
CA PRO A 75 -12.22 17.00 -8.06
C PRO A 75 -10.82 17.23 -7.45
N LEU A 76 -10.39 16.35 -6.55
CA LEU A 76 -9.10 16.41 -5.86
C LEU A 76 -8.01 15.61 -6.57
N SER A 77 -8.41 14.77 -7.52
CA SER A 77 -7.51 13.87 -8.23
C SER A 77 -6.80 14.57 -9.39
N MET A 78 -5.54 14.20 -9.60
CA MET A 78 -4.78 14.60 -10.77
C MET A 78 -5.44 14.05 -12.05
N ARG A 79 -5.52 14.88 -13.07
CA ARG A 79 -6.07 14.57 -14.40
C ARG A 79 -5.04 14.82 -15.49
N ALA A 80 -3.79 14.40 -15.25
CA ALA A 80 -2.76 14.41 -16.28
C ALA A 80 -3.04 13.31 -17.31
N ASP A 81 -3.01 13.66 -18.61
CA ASP A 81 -3.24 12.71 -19.70
C ASP A 81 -2.09 11.71 -19.87
N ALA A 82 -0.91 12.08 -19.37
CA ALA A 82 0.30 11.28 -19.50
C ALA A 82 1.31 11.57 -18.39
N ILE A 83 2.28 10.65 -18.23
CA ILE A 83 3.54 10.94 -17.55
C ILE A 83 4.64 11.12 -18.60
N THR A 84 5.44 12.18 -18.45
CA THR A 84 6.63 12.40 -19.29
C THR A 84 7.88 11.99 -18.50
N LEU A 85 8.62 11.02 -19.01
CA LEU A 85 9.89 10.59 -18.46
C LEU A 85 11.04 11.34 -19.16
N LYS A 86 11.90 11.97 -18.38
CA LYS A 86 13.07 12.71 -18.83
C LYS A 86 14.34 12.12 -18.26
N SER A 87 15.46 12.30 -18.94
CA SER A 87 16.76 12.10 -18.31
C SER A 87 17.01 13.18 -17.26
N TRP A 88 17.92 12.96 -16.35
CA TRP A 88 18.34 13.94 -15.36
C TRP A 88 18.89 15.25 -15.98
N LYS A 89 19.28 15.24 -17.26
CA LYS A 89 19.68 16.41 -18.04
C LYS A 89 18.51 17.15 -18.72
N GLY A 90 17.27 16.68 -18.53
CA GLY A 90 16.07 17.32 -19.10
C GLY A 90 15.65 16.82 -20.48
N GLU A 91 16.37 15.88 -21.08
CA GLU A 91 15.98 15.30 -22.37
C GLU A 91 14.77 14.38 -22.20
N THR A 92 13.74 14.54 -23.01
CA THR A 92 12.58 13.63 -23.00
C THR A 92 12.98 12.25 -23.52
N LEU A 93 12.77 11.23 -22.68
CA LEU A 93 13.03 9.83 -23.01
C LEU A 93 11.78 9.13 -23.55
N PHE A 94 10.64 9.35 -22.88
CA PHE A 94 9.38 8.69 -23.20
C PHE A 94 8.19 9.49 -22.66
N THR A 95 7.05 9.41 -23.33
CA THR A 95 5.76 9.91 -22.81
C THR A 95 4.75 8.77 -22.86
N GLN A 96 4.24 8.39 -21.70
CA GLN A 96 3.23 7.35 -21.56
C GLN A 96 1.86 7.99 -21.33
N TYR A 97 0.94 7.75 -22.26
CA TYR A 97 -0.44 8.21 -22.19
C TYR A 97 -1.31 7.18 -21.44
N TRP A 98 -2.32 7.66 -20.70
CA TRP A 98 -3.17 6.84 -19.87
C TRP A 98 -4.49 6.43 -20.50
N GLU A 99 -4.98 7.15 -21.52
CA GLU A 99 -6.32 7.01 -22.09
C GLU A 99 -6.70 5.56 -22.43
N GLY A 100 -5.84 4.81 -23.09
CA GLY A 100 -6.07 3.41 -23.41
C GLY A 100 -6.16 2.50 -22.20
N GLU A 101 -5.34 2.76 -21.19
CA GLU A 101 -5.29 1.96 -19.96
C GLU A 101 -6.50 2.24 -19.07
N ASP A 102 -6.91 3.51 -18.96
CA ASP A 102 -8.10 3.89 -18.19
C ASP A 102 -9.39 3.32 -18.79
N ALA A 103 -9.44 3.19 -20.12
CA ALA A 103 -10.56 2.53 -20.81
C ALA A 103 -10.60 1.02 -20.56
N GLU A 104 -9.44 0.35 -20.48
CA GLU A 104 -9.35 -1.09 -20.28
C GLU A 104 -9.57 -1.48 -18.82
N PHE A 105 -8.92 -0.81 -17.87
CA PHE A 105 -8.90 -1.22 -16.45
C PHE A 105 -9.74 -0.35 -15.53
N GLY A 106 -10.05 0.88 -15.92
CA GLY A 106 -10.76 1.87 -15.11
C GLY A 106 -9.87 2.98 -14.58
N ILE A 107 -10.51 3.97 -13.98
CA ILE A 107 -9.89 5.25 -13.60
C ILE A 107 -8.97 5.07 -12.40
N ARG A 108 -7.79 5.65 -12.50
CA ARG A 108 -6.83 5.85 -11.45
C ARG A 108 -7.16 7.12 -10.66
N TYR A 109 -6.85 7.13 -9.36
CA TYR A 109 -6.94 8.31 -8.50
C TYR A 109 -5.57 8.62 -7.91
N ASP A 110 -4.99 9.76 -8.30
CA ASP A 110 -3.73 10.29 -7.77
C ASP A 110 -4.02 11.63 -7.11
N GLY A 111 -3.59 11.84 -5.87
CA GLY A 111 -3.90 13.09 -5.16
C GLY A 111 -3.25 13.19 -3.80
N HIS A 112 -3.68 14.16 -2.99
CA HIS A 112 -3.15 14.37 -1.65
C HIS A 112 -3.62 13.28 -0.69
N ARG A 113 -2.67 12.54 -0.12
CA ARG A 113 -2.94 11.41 0.77
C ARG A 113 -3.86 11.75 1.93
N GLY A 114 -3.64 12.90 2.58
CA GLY A 114 -4.44 13.34 3.72
C GLY A 114 -5.89 13.63 3.34
N GLU A 115 -6.12 14.32 2.22
CA GLU A 115 -7.48 14.64 1.74
C GLU A 115 -8.25 13.37 1.35
N PHE A 116 -7.60 12.45 0.65
CA PHE A 116 -8.21 11.17 0.29
C PHE A 116 -8.53 10.34 1.53
N HIS A 117 -7.61 10.32 2.50
CA HIS A 117 -7.79 9.62 3.76
C HIS A 117 -8.97 10.19 4.55
N GLU A 118 -9.12 11.51 4.62
CA GLU A 118 -10.24 12.18 5.29
C GLU A 118 -11.59 11.79 4.68
N ILE A 119 -11.67 11.73 3.34
CA ILE A 119 -12.90 11.32 2.64
C ILE A 119 -13.28 9.88 3.00
N VAL A 120 -12.32 8.95 2.98
CA VAL A 120 -12.56 7.55 3.30
C VAL A 120 -12.91 7.38 4.79
N TYR A 121 -12.22 8.10 5.68
CA TYR A 121 -12.50 8.10 7.11
C TYR A 121 -13.91 8.63 7.42
N ASN A 122 -14.30 9.74 6.80
CA ASN A 122 -15.63 10.32 6.98
C ASN A 122 -16.71 9.37 6.43
N HIS A 123 -16.46 8.71 5.29
CA HIS A 123 -17.39 7.70 4.76
C HIS A 123 -17.58 6.54 5.75
N ALA A 124 -16.51 6.03 6.36
CA ALA A 124 -16.61 4.98 7.38
C ALA A 124 -17.53 5.40 8.54
N LYS A 125 -17.40 6.64 9.01
CA LYS A 125 -18.28 7.20 10.05
C LYS A 125 -19.73 7.38 9.57
N GLU A 126 -19.92 7.92 8.37
CA GLU A 126 -21.24 8.15 7.77
C GLU A 126 -22.05 6.86 7.64
N ILE A 127 -21.43 5.73 7.32
CA ILE A 127 -22.11 4.42 7.25
C ILE A 127 -22.29 3.73 8.60
N GLY A 128 -21.73 4.28 9.69
CA GLY A 128 -21.93 3.80 11.06
C GLY A 128 -20.84 2.88 11.61
N VAL A 129 -19.66 2.84 11.01
CA VAL A 129 -18.48 2.14 11.58
C VAL A 129 -18.11 2.81 12.91
N LYS A 130 -17.96 2.02 13.97
CA LYS A 130 -17.53 2.50 15.29
C LYS A 130 -16.02 2.71 15.29
N ILE A 131 -15.57 3.96 15.46
CA ILE A 131 -14.14 4.31 15.51
C ILE A 131 -13.85 4.92 16.88
N ARG A 132 -12.90 4.33 17.62
CA ARG A 132 -12.41 4.82 18.89
C ARG A 132 -11.02 5.41 18.69
N LEU A 133 -10.92 6.72 18.80
CA LEU A 133 -9.66 7.46 18.80
C LEU A 133 -9.00 7.42 20.18
N ASN A 134 -7.73 7.80 20.24
CA ASN A 134 -6.92 7.76 21.47
C ASN A 134 -6.95 6.38 22.14
N ALA A 135 -6.91 5.32 21.36
CA ALA A 135 -6.93 3.93 21.76
C ALA A 135 -5.68 3.22 21.24
N ARG A 136 -4.55 3.42 21.92
CA ARG A 136 -3.26 2.84 21.56
C ARG A 136 -3.21 1.38 21.97
N VAL A 137 -3.13 0.50 21.00
CA VAL A 137 -2.89 -0.93 21.24
C VAL A 137 -1.42 -1.15 21.59
N GLU A 138 -1.17 -1.81 22.72
CA GLU A 138 0.15 -2.16 23.21
C GLU A 138 0.49 -3.63 23.02
N ASP A 139 -0.52 -4.51 23.11
CA ASP A 139 -0.30 -5.95 22.94
C ASP A 139 -1.53 -6.63 22.34
N TYR A 140 -1.35 -7.86 21.90
CA TYR A 140 -2.36 -8.73 21.28
C TYR A 140 -2.39 -10.07 22.00
N PHE A 141 -3.56 -10.69 22.05
CA PHE A 141 -3.71 -12.04 22.59
C PHE A 141 -4.79 -12.81 21.82
N GLU A 142 -4.70 -14.11 21.82
CA GLU A 142 -5.70 -15.01 21.25
C GLU A 142 -5.72 -16.35 21.97
N ASP A 143 -6.83 -17.07 21.83
CA ASP A 143 -6.99 -18.47 22.16
C ASP A 143 -7.87 -19.17 21.10
N ASP A 144 -8.33 -20.38 21.37
CA ASP A 144 -9.19 -21.15 20.48
C ASP A 144 -10.60 -20.54 20.27
N LYS A 145 -11.02 -19.60 21.11
CA LYS A 145 -12.38 -19.02 21.13
C LYS A 145 -12.43 -17.58 20.68
N GLU A 146 -11.47 -16.75 21.12
CA GLU A 146 -11.48 -15.33 20.85
C GLU A 146 -10.08 -14.77 20.64
N ALA A 147 -10.03 -13.58 20.08
CA ALA A 147 -8.84 -12.75 20.02
C ALA A 147 -9.10 -11.39 20.66
N GLY A 148 -8.03 -10.69 21.03
CA GLY A 148 -8.18 -9.36 21.60
C GLY A 148 -6.92 -8.55 21.58
N VAL A 149 -7.06 -7.34 22.09
CA VAL A 149 -5.98 -6.35 22.22
C VAL A 149 -5.93 -5.81 23.64
N VAL A 150 -4.74 -5.38 24.05
CA VAL A 150 -4.50 -4.67 25.31
C VAL A 150 -4.13 -3.22 24.94
N LEU A 151 -4.86 -2.26 25.47
CA LEU A 151 -4.56 -0.84 25.30
C LEU A 151 -3.48 -0.37 26.28
N ASP A 152 -2.90 0.79 26.01
CA ASP A 152 -1.87 1.43 26.86
C ASP A 152 -2.34 1.76 28.29
N ASN A 153 -3.65 1.86 28.52
CA ASN A 153 -4.25 2.04 29.83
C ASN A 153 -4.57 0.71 30.56
N GLY A 154 -4.20 -0.44 29.96
CA GLY A 154 -4.45 -1.78 30.49
C GLY A 154 -5.83 -2.36 30.18
N GLU A 155 -6.71 -1.63 29.48
CA GLU A 155 -8.02 -2.13 29.05
C GLU A 155 -7.83 -3.27 28.02
N GLN A 156 -8.57 -4.36 28.20
CA GLN A 156 -8.63 -5.47 27.25
C GLN A 156 -9.95 -5.42 26.48
N ILE A 157 -9.87 -5.59 25.17
CA ILE A 157 -11.03 -5.62 24.27
C ILE A 157 -10.94 -6.91 23.45
N THR A 158 -12.03 -7.69 23.42
CA THR A 158 -12.11 -8.99 22.74
C THR A 158 -13.05 -8.96 21.54
N ALA A 159 -12.78 -9.82 20.56
CA ALA A 159 -13.59 -10.06 19.39
C ALA A 159 -13.36 -11.49 18.87
N ASP A 160 -14.10 -11.89 17.84
CA ASP A 160 -13.88 -13.17 17.16
C ASP A 160 -12.61 -13.15 16.30
N VAL A 161 -12.27 -11.97 15.76
CA VAL A 161 -11.07 -11.75 14.94
C VAL A 161 -10.52 -10.34 15.13
N VAL A 162 -9.18 -10.21 15.10
CA VAL A 162 -8.47 -8.94 15.13
C VAL A 162 -7.67 -8.75 13.85
N ILE A 163 -7.86 -7.62 13.20
CA ILE A 163 -7.16 -7.20 11.97
C ILE A 163 -6.15 -6.12 12.34
N ALA A 164 -4.87 -6.45 12.32
CA ALA A 164 -3.77 -5.52 12.62
C ALA A 164 -3.35 -4.75 11.36
N ALA A 165 -3.72 -3.47 11.30
CA ALA A 165 -3.48 -2.53 10.19
C ALA A 165 -2.67 -1.30 10.63
N GLU A 166 -1.71 -1.47 11.56
CA GLU A 166 -0.94 -0.40 12.22
C GLU A 166 0.23 0.13 11.36
N GLY A 167 0.42 -0.45 10.18
CA GLY A 167 1.51 -0.08 9.28
C GLY A 167 2.85 -0.75 9.61
N VAL A 168 3.94 -0.20 9.09
CA VAL A 168 5.30 -0.79 9.17
C VAL A 168 5.79 -1.05 10.60
N ARG A 169 5.26 -0.34 11.59
CA ARG A 169 5.59 -0.49 13.01
C ARG A 169 4.59 -1.32 13.79
N SER A 170 3.83 -2.18 13.10
CA SER A 170 2.80 -2.99 13.72
C SER A 170 3.34 -3.87 14.86
N LYS A 171 2.71 -3.77 16.02
CA LYS A 171 2.95 -4.66 17.16
C LYS A 171 2.35 -6.05 16.95
N GLY A 172 1.31 -6.14 16.09
CA GLY A 172 0.72 -7.41 15.69
C GLY A 172 1.71 -8.37 15.02
N ARG A 173 2.82 -7.86 14.46
CA ARG A 173 3.88 -8.71 13.89
C ARG A 173 4.49 -9.65 14.91
N LYS A 174 4.62 -9.21 16.17
CA LYS A 174 5.21 -10.01 17.24
C LYS A 174 4.38 -11.26 17.55
N ILE A 175 3.06 -11.15 17.62
CA ILE A 175 2.20 -12.32 17.91
C ILE A 175 2.15 -13.30 16.73
N VAL A 176 2.23 -12.78 15.49
CA VAL A 176 2.26 -13.62 14.29
C VAL A 176 3.58 -14.35 14.14
N LEU A 177 4.71 -13.68 14.40
CA LEU A 177 6.04 -14.24 14.19
C LEU A 177 6.59 -14.98 15.42
N GLY A 178 6.11 -14.67 16.62
CA GLY A 178 6.66 -15.16 17.89
C GLY A 178 7.96 -14.46 18.33
N PHE A 179 8.43 -13.44 17.59
CA PHE A 179 9.60 -12.63 17.91
C PHE A 179 9.44 -11.20 17.40
N GLU A 180 10.29 -10.28 17.88
CA GLU A 180 10.33 -8.91 17.39
C GLU A 180 11.08 -8.84 16.06
N ASP A 181 10.39 -8.41 15.02
CA ASP A 181 10.94 -8.17 13.69
C ASP A 181 11.42 -6.72 13.57
N LYS A 182 12.63 -6.55 13.02
CA LYS A 182 13.23 -5.23 12.83
C LYS A 182 13.22 -4.82 11.35
N PRO A 183 12.87 -3.56 11.04
CA PRO A 183 13.00 -3.06 9.69
C PRO A 183 14.46 -3.01 9.25
N LYS A 184 14.70 -3.18 7.96
CA LYS A 184 16.00 -3.05 7.33
C LYS A 184 16.04 -1.75 6.52
N PRO A 185 17.13 -0.97 6.55
CA PRO A 185 17.25 0.18 5.68
C PRO A 185 17.31 -0.25 4.22
N SER A 186 16.59 0.45 3.36
CA SER A 186 16.60 0.17 1.92
C SER A 186 17.82 0.75 1.21
N GLY A 187 18.58 1.62 1.89
CA GLY A 187 19.65 2.44 1.29
C GLY A 187 19.11 3.67 0.54
N TYR A 188 17.81 3.96 0.67
CA TYR A 188 17.18 5.11 0.02
C TYR A 188 16.30 5.88 0.99
N ALA A 189 16.18 7.20 0.74
CA ALA A 189 15.25 8.10 1.40
C ALA A 189 14.51 8.95 0.37
N VAL A 190 13.47 9.67 0.80
CA VAL A 190 12.62 10.46 -0.10
C VAL A 190 12.41 11.85 0.49
N TYR A 191 12.98 12.87 -0.17
CA TYR A 191 12.53 14.25 0.01
C TYR A 191 11.19 14.45 -0.67
N ARG A 192 10.30 15.20 -0.02
CA ARG A 192 8.97 15.46 -0.55
C ARG A 192 8.43 16.81 -0.10
N SER A 193 7.62 17.41 -0.97
CA SER A 193 6.94 18.66 -0.67
C SER A 193 5.59 18.73 -1.38
N TRP A 194 4.63 19.42 -0.76
CA TRP A 194 3.32 19.75 -1.29
C TRP A 194 3.00 21.21 -0.96
N PHE A 195 2.66 22.02 -1.97
CA PHE A 195 2.40 23.45 -1.80
C PHE A 195 1.51 23.99 -2.91
N SER A 196 1.05 25.26 -2.76
CA SER A 196 0.29 25.97 -3.82
C SER A 196 1.15 26.12 -5.07
N ALA A 197 0.55 25.88 -6.24
CA ALA A 197 1.22 26.06 -7.53
C ALA A 197 1.38 27.53 -7.96
N ASP A 198 0.95 28.51 -7.14
CA ASP A 198 0.96 29.94 -7.52
C ASP A 198 2.33 30.46 -7.96
N GLU A 199 3.40 30.09 -7.25
CA GLU A 199 4.77 30.51 -7.61
C GLU A 199 5.32 29.73 -8.81
N ILE A 200 4.88 28.49 -9.02
CA ILE A 200 5.19 27.68 -10.21
C ILE A 200 4.56 28.35 -11.45
N ALA A 201 3.34 28.84 -11.33
CA ALA A 201 2.60 29.47 -12.43
C ALA A 201 3.17 30.81 -12.89
N LYS A 202 3.83 31.55 -11.99
CA LYS A 202 4.40 32.89 -12.28
C LYS A 202 5.71 32.87 -13.05
N ASP A 203 6.48 31.79 -12.94
CA ASP A 203 7.79 31.68 -13.57
C ASP A 203 7.67 31.12 -15.00
N PRO A 204 8.19 31.81 -16.02
CA PRO A 204 8.10 31.40 -17.41
C PRO A 204 8.62 29.98 -17.69
N ASP A 205 9.60 29.50 -16.91
CA ASP A 205 10.22 28.19 -17.13
C ASP A 205 9.49 27.05 -16.41
N THR A 206 8.69 27.34 -15.37
CA THR A 206 7.93 26.33 -14.63
C THR A 206 6.42 26.38 -14.89
N LYS A 207 5.89 27.47 -15.45
CA LYS A 207 4.45 27.67 -15.70
C LYS A 207 3.82 26.57 -16.59
N PHE A 208 4.61 25.86 -17.41
CA PHE A 208 4.10 24.78 -18.25
C PHE A 208 3.44 23.67 -17.43
N PHE A 209 3.76 23.55 -16.13
CA PHE A 209 3.10 22.61 -15.23
C PHE A 209 1.64 22.98 -14.97
N THR A 210 1.31 24.25 -15.02
CA THR A 210 -0.04 24.77 -14.74
C THR A 210 -0.80 25.12 -16.00
N ASP A 211 -0.11 25.23 -17.14
CA ASP A 211 -0.72 25.58 -18.42
C ASP A 211 -1.38 24.33 -19.06
N GLY A 212 -2.67 24.46 -19.39
CA GLY A 212 -3.40 23.44 -20.14
C GLY A 212 -3.76 22.18 -19.38
N GLY A 213 -3.89 22.25 -18.04
CA GLY A 213 -4.31 21.14 -17.18
C GLY A 213 -3.18 20.57 -16.32
N ASP A 214 -3.49 19.49 -15.63
CA ASP A 214 -2.54 18.83 -14.73
C ASP A 214 -1.38 18.19 -15.51
N LYS A 215 -0.20 18.17 -14.90
CA LYS A 215 1.02 17.62 -15.52
C LYS A 215 1.72 16.67 -14.57
N HIS A 216 2.34 15.64 -15.14
CA HIS A 216 3.12 14.66 -14.42
C HIS A 216 4.44 14.42 -15.14
N VAL A 217 5.55 14.76 -14.52
CA VAL A 217 6.89 14.67 -15.11
C VAL A 217 7.84 13.98 -14.13
N ALA A 218 8.62 13.02 -14.63
CA ALA A 218 9.65 12.35 -13.86
C ALA A 218 11.01 12.52 -14.55
N TRP A 219 12.02 12.93 -13.78
CA TRP A 219 13.42 12.95 -14.18
C TRP A 219 14.13 11.76 -13.56
N LEU A 220 14.84 11.02 -14.40
CA LEU A 220 15.53 9.80 -14.03
C LEU A 220 17.04 10.00 -14.15
N GLY A 221 17.77 9.60 -13.12
CA GLY A 221 19.23 9.65 -13.07
C GLY A 221 19.82 8.46 -12.33
N PRO A 222 21.17 8.35 -12.30
CA PRO A 222 21.84 7.28 -11.57
C PRO A 222 21.45 7.31 -10.09
N ASP A 223 20.83 6.24 -9.61
CA ASP A 223 20.41 6.05 -8.19
C ASP A 223 19.45 7.11 -7.62
N VAL A 224 18.97 8.05 -8.44
CA VAL A 224 18.08 9.15 -8.03
C VAL A 224 16.97 9.32 -9.07
N HIS A 225 15.75 9.61 -8.62
CA HIS A 225 14.71 10.12 -9.49
C HIS A 225 13.94 11.25 -8.81
N PHE A 226 13.51 12.22 -9.62
CA PHE A 226 12.71 13.36 -9.19
C PHE A 226 11.40 13.35 -9.96
N ILE A 227 10.29 13.36 -9.24
CA ILE A 227 8.95 13.36 -9.84
C ILE A 227 8.24 14.63 -9.40
N ALA A 228 7.70 15.39 -10.35
CA ALA A 228 6.89 16.57 -10.09
C ALA A 228 5.52 16.45 -10.75
N ALA A 229 4.51 16.87 -10.02
CA ALA A 229 3.13 16.85 -10.51
C ALA A 229 2.39 18.13 -10.13
N CYS A 230 1.62 18.65 -11.06
CA CYS A 230 0.64 19.68 -10.83
C CYS A 230 -0.75 19.06 -10.84
N MET A 231 -1.58 19.44 -9.89
CA MET A 231 -2.87 18.80 -9.62
C MET A 231 -3.97 19.81 -9.38
N LYS A 232 -5.22 19.34 -9.33
CA LYS A 232 -6.42 20.14 -9.07
C LYS A 232 -6.56 21.31 -10.04
N LYS A 233 -6.31 21.04 -11.33
CA LYS A 233 -6.36 22.04 -12.41
C LYS A 233 -5.37 23.19 -12.20
N GLY A 234 -4.14 22.85 -11.85
CA GLY A 234 -3.08 23.84 -11.69
C GLY A 234 -3.02 24.55 -10.33
N LYS A 235 -3.73 24.08 -9.32
CA LYS A 235 -3.77 24.75 -8.00
C LYS A 235 -2.70 24.24 -7.04
N ASP A 236 -2.43 22.95 -7.03
CA ASP A 236 -1.49 22.33 -6.12
C ASP A 236 -0.30 21.75 -6.88
N PHE A 237 0.86 21.88 -6.29
CA PHE A 237 2.10 21.32 -6.80
C PHE A 237 2.74 20.40 -5.78
N SER A 238 3.21 19.25 -6.25
CA SER A 238 3.93 18.30 -5.41
C SER A 238 5.15 17.79 -6.14
N TRP A 239 6.19 17.51 -5.37
CA TRP A 239 7.32 16.76 -5.89
C TRP A 239 7.87 15.78 -4.85
N VAL A 240 8.49 14.71 -5.34
CA VAL A 240 9.22 13.72 -4.56
C VAL A 240 10.57 13.47 -5.21
N CYS A 241 11.61 13.32 -4.39
CA CYS A 241 12.95 12.97 -4.83
C CYS A 241 13.44 11.75 -4.04
N THR A 242 13.56 10.60 -4.71
CA THR A 242 14.20 9.42 -4.12
C THR A 242 15.70 9.53 -4.31
N HIS A 243 16.45 9.40 -3.24
CA HIS A 243 17.90 9.53 -3.21
C HIS A 243 18.54 8.46 -2.32
N LYS A 244 19.87 8.28 -2.45
CA LYS A 244 20.61 7.40 -1.54
C LYS A 244 20.54 7.94 -0.11
N ASP A 245 20.28 7.05 0.84
CA ASP A 245 20.33 7.35 2.26
C ASP A 245 21.77 7.18 2.75
N GLU A 246 22.49 8.31 2.86
CA GLU A 246 23.87 8.35 3.37
C GLU A 246 23.92 8.66 4.87
N ALA A 247 22.81 9.04 5.47
CA ALA A 247 22.71 9.37 6.88
C ALA A 247 22.17 8.18 7.68
N ASP A 248 22.73 7.93 8.86
CA ASP A 248 22.19 6.97 9.83
C ASP A 248 21.02 7.62 10.59
N ILE A 249 19.91 7.86 9.86
CA ILE A 249 18.71 8.52 10.38
C ILE A 249 17.75 7.46 10.89
N GLU A 250 17.15 7.68 12.06
CA GLU A 250 16.07 6.83 12.54
C GLU A 250 14.87 6.88 11.59
N GLU A 251 14.16 5.76 11.44
CA GLU A 251 12.93 5.68 10.67
C GLU A 251 11.91 6.72 11.17
N SER A 252 11.65 7.75 10.38
CA SER A 252 10.66 8.78 10.68
C SER A 252 9.92 9.21 9.42
N TRP A 253 8.60 9.29 9.50
CA TRP A 253 7.74 9.82 8.44
C TRP A 253 7.73 11.37 8.38
N GLN A 254 8.36 12.04 9.36
CA GLN A 254 8.24 13.47 9.59
C GLN A 254 9.59 14.09 9.99
N LEU A 255 10.69 13.51 9.55
CA LEU A 255 11.98 14.13 9.78
C LEU A 255 12.08 15.36 8.88
N GLU A 256 12.31 16.51 9.51
CA GLU A 256 12.56 17.75 8.77
C GLU A 256 14.00 17.75 8.23
N ALA A 257 14.14 18.13 6.97
CA ALA A 257 15.43 18.29 6.31
C ALA A 257 15.57 19.68 5.69
N PRO A 258 16.77 20.25 5.67
CA PRO A 258 17.04 21.49 4.95
C PRO A 258 16.83 21.29 3.44
N LEU A 259 16.21 22.28 2.77
CA LEU A 259 16.07 22.27 1.31
C LEU A 259 17.42 22.18 0.59
N GLU A 260 18.48 22.67 1.22
CA GLU A 260 19.85 22.65 0.71
C GLU A 260 20.38 21.22 0.50
N ASP A 261 19.92 20.24 1.28
CA ASP A 261 20.35 18.85 1.09
C ASP A 261 19.75 18.25 -0.20
N ALA A 262 18.49 18.57 -0.50
CA ALA A 262 17.89 18.20 -1.79
C ALA A 262 18.60 18.90 -2.97
N ARG A 263 19.03 20.16 -2.80
CA ARG A 263 19.82 20.88 -3.83
C ARG A 263 21.14 20.19 -4.13
N LYS A 264 21.85 19.72 -3.12
CA LYS A 264 23.11 18.97 -3.29
C LYS A 264 22.91 17.68 -4.07
N VAL A 265 21.88 16.91 -3.73
CA VAL A 265 21.53 15.66 -4.44
C VAL A 265 21.21 15.91 -5.91
N LEU A 266 20.61 17.04 -6.23
CA LEU A 266 20.14 17.41 -7.57
C LEU A 266 21.09 18.41 -8.27
N GLU A 267 22.34 18.52 -7.81
CA GLU A 267 23.33 19.38 -8.44
C GLU A 267 23.66 18.90 -9.86
N GLY A 268 23.64 19.83 -10.82
CA GLY A 268 23.91 19.54 -12.24
C GLY A 268 22.78 18.83 -12.98
N TRP A 269 21.60 18.68 -12.35
CA TRP A 269 20.38 18.21 -13.04
C TRP A 269 19.75 19.29 -13.92
N ASP A 270 18.64 18.97 -14.59
CA ASP A 270 17.84 19.90 -15.37
C ASP A 270 17.61 21.22 -14.59
N PRO A 271 17.96 22.40 -15.13
CA PRO A 271 17.76 23.68 -14.45
C PRO A 271 16.34 23.94 -13.96
N ILE A 272 15.35 23.35 -14.61
CA ILE A 272 13.94 23.44 -14.18
C ILE A 272 13.76 22.93 -12.75
N ILE A 273 14.48 21.88 -12.36
CA ILE A 273 14.41 21.31 -11.01
C ILE A 273 14.89 22.33 -9.98
N GLN A 274 16.00 23.03 -10.24
CA GLN A 274 16.48 24.08 -9.32
C GLN A 274 15.46 25.21 -9.17
N LYS A 275 14.77 25.58 -10.24
CA LYS A 275 13.66 26.58 -10.21
C LYS A 275 12.45 26.08 -9.40
N ILE A 276 12.14 24.78 -9.44
CA ILE A 276 11.11 24.19 -8.57
C ILE A 276 11.55 24.27 -7.11
N LEU A 277 12.81 23.93 -6.81
CA LEU A 277 13.34 24.00 -5.45
C LEU A 277 13.36 25.44 -4.91
N ASP A 278 13.60 26.46 -5.75
CA ASP A 278 13.55 27.88 -5.37
C ASP A 278 12.15 28.32 -4.88
N LYS A 279 11.10 27.61 -5.31
CA LYS A 279 9.70 27.89 -4.97
C LYS A 279 9.16 26.96 -3.88
N THR A 280 9.97 26.01 -3.45
CA THR A 280 9.57 25.00 -2.47
C THR A 280 9.64 25.55 -1.06
N PRO A 281 8.58 25.42 -0.25
CA PRO A 281 8.62 25.76 1.16
C PRO A 281 9.64 24.92 1.94
N SER A 282 10.30 25.53 2.94
CA SER A 282 11.23 24.86 3.86
C SER A 282 10.64 24.83 5.26
N PRO A 283 10.90 23.78 6.08
CA PRO A 283 11.72 22.61 5.79
C PRO A 283 11.03 21.59 4.89
N LEU A 284 11.81 20.70 4.29
CA LEU A 284 11.33 19.51 3.62
C LEU A 284 11.00 18.40 4.61
N ILE A 285 10.24 17.43 4.16
CA ILE A 285 10.14 16.14 4.85
C ILE A 285 11.12 15.17 4.19
N ASP A 286 12.01 14.60 4.98
CA ASP A 286 12.87 13.47 4.59
C ASP A 286 12.33 12.19 5.20
N TRP A 287 11.99 11.24 4.33
CA TRP A 287 11.42 9.96 4.73
C TRP A 287 12.36 8.83 4.36
N LYS A 288 12.95 8.19 5.38
CA LYS A 288 13.78 7.00 5.19
C LYS A 288 12.92 5.82 4.74
N LEU A 289 13.29 5.25 3.60
CA LEU A 289 12.65 4.04 3.10
C LEU A 289 13.24 2.82 3.81
N VAL A 290 12.40 2.16 4.57
CA VAL A 290 12.74 0.87 5.16
C VAL A 290 11.98 -0.23 4.45
N TYR A 291 12.58 -1.40 4.37
CA TYR A 291 11.91 -2.60 3.93
C TYR A 291 11.94 -3.67 5.00
N ARG A 292 11.09 -4.64 4.85
CA ARG A 292 11.09 -5.85 5.67
C ARG A 292 11.13 -7.05 4.75
N ASP A 293 11.81 -8.09 5.17
CA ASP A 293 11.74 -9.37 4.45
C ASP A 293 10.28 -9.81 4.37
N PRO A 294 9.88 -10.42 3.26
CA PRO A 294 8.55 -11.02 3.15
C PRO A 294 8.30 -11.96 4.33
N LEU A 295 7.20 -11.74 5.05
CA LEU A 295 6.85 -12.61 6.16
C LEU A 295 6.48 -14.00 5.64
N PRO A 296 6.82 -15.08 6.38
CA PRO A 296 6.41 -16.43 6.02
C PRO A 296 4.89 -16.62 6.14
N THR A 297 4.27 -15.87 7.05
CA THR A 297 2.83 -15.86 7.27
C THR A 297 2.37 -14.50 7.79
N TRP A 298 1.09 -14.18 7.58
CA TRP A 298 0.43 -12.95 8.06
C TRP A 298 -0.59 -13.22 9.16
N ILE A 299 -0.78 -14.50 9.50
CA ILE A 299 -1.79 -14.95 10.44
C ILE A 299 -1.14 -15.54 11.68
N SER A 300 -1.77 -15.34 12.84
CA SER A 300 -1.34 -15.86 14.13
C SER A 300 -1.55 -17.37 14.23
N LYS A 301 -0.99 -17.96 15.28
CA LYS A 301 -1.04 -19.41 15.52
C LYS A 301 -2.47 -19.95 15.60
N ASP A 302 -3.35 -19.26 16.32
CA ASP A 302 -4.74 -19.68 16.47
C ASP A 302 -5.66 -19.09 15.38
N ARG A 303 -5.08 -18.35 14.42
CA ARG A 303 -5.75 -17.80 13.22
C ARG A 303 -6.95 -16.92 13.52
N ARG A 304 -6.85 -16.15 14.60
CA ARG A 304 -7.82 -15.12 14.95
C ARG A 304 -7.26 -13.72 14.84
N ILE A 305 -5.94 -13.60 14.60
CA ILE A 305 -5.27 -12.33 14.34
C ILE A 305 -4.61 -12.39 12.96
N THR A 306 -4.84 -11.36 12.15
CA THR A 306 -4.19 -11.22 10.84
C THR A 306 -3.61 -9.84 10.65
N LEU A 307 -2.46 -9.78 9.95
CA LEU A 307 -1.84 -8.55 9.48
C LEU A 307 -2.36 -8.20 8.09
N ILE A 308 -2.57 -6.92 7.80
CA ILE A 308 -2.92 -6.42 6.48
C ILE A 308 -2.11 -5.16 6.12
N GLY A 309 -1.98 -4.88 4.82
CA GLY A 309 -1.24 -3.72 4.32
C GLY A 309 0.21 -3.72 4.79
N ASP A 310 0.74 -2.54 5.10
CA ASP A 310 2.13 -2.38 5.53
C ASP A 310 2.48 -3.12 6.84
N SER A 311 1.48 -3.54 7.62
CA SER A 311 1.72 -4.43 8.76
C SER A 311 2.20 -5.81 8.31
N ALA A 312 1.72 -6.30 7.17
CA ALA A 312 2.08 -7.58 6.59
C ALA A 312 3.21 -7.45 5.56
N HIS A 313 3.10 -6.49 4.63
CA HIS A 313 3.89 -6.43 3.41
C HIS A 313 4.16 -4.99 2.95
N PRO A 314 5.03 -4.25 3.62
CA PRO A 314 5.40 -2.91 3.18
C PRO A 314 5.97 -2.93 1.76
N PHE A 315 5.61 -1.92 0.96
CA PHE A 315 6.00 -1.79 -0.44
C PHE A 315 7.02 -0.67 -0.63
N LEU A 316 7.91 -0.84 -1.61
CA LEU A 316 8.69 0.27 -2.14
C LEU A 316 7.76 1.22 -2.91
N PRO A 317 7.92 2.56 -2.78
CA PRO A 317 7.07 3.54 -3.48
C PRO A 317 7.05 3.37 -5.01
N THR A 318 8.15 2.90 -5.60
CA THR A 318 8.29 2.62 -7.03
C THR A 318 7.32 1.57 -7.58
N SER A 319 6.68 0.77 -6.71
CA SER A 319 5.62 -0.15 -7.12
C SER A 319 4.32 0.55 -7.48
N ILE A 320 4.04 1.73 -6.88
CA ILE A 320 2.75 2.45 -6.94
C ILE A 320 1.57 1.54 -6.53
N GLN A 321 1.83 0.46 -5.78
CA GLN A 321 0.84 -0.56 -5.44
C GLN A 321 0.56 -0.70 -3.95
N GLY A 322 1.38 -0.12 -3.06
CA GLY A 322 1.24 -0.35 -1.61
C GLY A 322 -0.18 -0.10 -1.09
N ALA A 323 -0.74 1.08 -1.36
CA ALA A 323 -2.09 1.43 -0.93
C ALA A 323 -3.16 0.57 -1.61
N SER A 324 -2.99 0.26 -2.91
CA SER A 324 -3.93 -0.59 -3.65
C SER A 324 -3.96 -2.02 -3.09
N GLN A 325 -2.80 -2.61 -2.82
CA GLN A 325 -2.72 -3.95 -2.23
C GLN A 325 -3.29 -3.99 -0.80
N ALA A 326 -3.06 -2.93 -0.02
CA ALA A 326 -3.65 -2.78 1.31
C ALA A 326 -5.19 -2.72 1.28
N MET A 327 -5.77 -2.06 0.29
CA MET A 327 -7.23 -2.04 0.09
C MET A 327 -7.77 -3.39 -0.40
N GLU A 328 -7.04 -4.07 -1.30
CA GLU A 328 -7.40 -5.43 -1.70
C GLU A 328 -7.41 -6.40 -0.51
N ASP A 329 -6.48 -6.27 0.44
CA ASP A 329 -6.48 -7.08 1.68
C ASP A 329 -7.76 -6.82 2.48
N GLY A 330 -8.10 -5.55 2.68
CA GLY A 330 -9.27 -5.16 3.46
C GLY A 330 -10.57 -5.74 2.92
N VAL A 331 -10.74 -5.74 1.59
CA VAL A 331 -11.94 -6.33 0.98
C VAL A 331 -11.90 -7.85 1.01
N THR A 332 -10.74 -8.46 0.77
CA THR A 332 -10.60 -9.93 0.75
C THR A 332 -10.90 -10.54 2.11
N ILE A 333 -10.35 -9.99 3.21
CA ILE A 333 -10.65 -10.52 4.56
C ILE A 333 -12.12 -10.36 4.90
N ALA A 334 -12.76 -9.25 4.50
CA ALA A 334 -14.18 -9.04 4.73
C ALA A 334 -15.07 -10.06 3.98
N VAL A 335 -14.69 -10.41 2.73
CA VAL A 335 -15.35 -11.48 1.96
C VAL A 335 -15.16 -12.82 2.67
N CYS A 336 -13.94 -13.19 3.03
CA CYS A 336 -13.68 -14.47 3.69
C CYS A 336 -14.47 -14.62 5.00
N LEU A 337 -14.56 -13.56 5.81
CA LEU A 337 -15.38 -13.55 7.03
C LEU A 337 -16.89 -13.67 6.73
N ARG A 338 -17.35 -13.12 5.61
CA ARG A 338 -18.75 -13.29 5.18
C ARG A 338 -19.05 -14.72 4.75
N GLU A 339 -18.17 -15.28 3.91
CA GLU A 339 -18.34 -16.62 3.33
C GLU A 339 -18.18 -17.73 4.37
N CYS A 340 -17.44 -17.53 5.45
CA CYS A 340 -17.33 -18.54 6.50
C CYS A 340 -18.64 -18.79 7.25
N GLY A 341 -19.57 -17.84 7.25
CA GLY A 341 -20.93 -17.99 7.71
C GLY A 341 -21.17 -17.83 9.21
N GLY A 342 -20.12 -17.72 10.05
CA GLY A 342 -20.28 -17.50 11.48
C GLY A 342 -18.99 -17.47 12.29
N PRO A 343 -19.05 -17.05 13.57
CA PRO A 343 -17.87 -16.84 14.40
C PRO A 343 -17.08 -18.13 14.74
N ASP A 344 -17.70 -19.29 14.63
CA ASP A 344 -17.08 -20.60 14.83
C ASP A 344 -16.12 -21.02 13.70
N LYS A 345 -16.14 -20.31 12.56
CA LYS A 345 -15.30 -20.59 11.38
C LYS A 345 -14.37 -19.46 10.99
N VAL A 346 -14.19 -18.45 11.83
CA VAL A 346 -13.29 -17.32 11.50
C VAL A 346 -11.86 -17.75 11.25
N GLN A 347 -11.41 -18.85 11.85
CA GLN A 347 -10.07 -19.41 11.64
C GLN A 347 -9.88 -19.90 10.20
N GLU A 348 -10.91 -20.49 9.58
CA GLU A 348 -10.91 -20.84 8.15
C GLU A 348 -10.87 -19.60 7.28
N ALA A 349 -11.65 -18.57 7.64
CA ALA A 349 -11.70 -17.31 6.91
C ALA A 349 -10.34 -16.60 6.90
N VAL A 350 -9.68 -16.54 8.04
CA VAL A 350 -8.35 -15.91 8.18
C VAL A 350 -7.28 -16.69 7.41
N ALA A 351 -7.32 -18.04 7.44
CA ALA A 351 -6.41 -18.85 6.63
C ALA A 351 -6.66 -18.71 5.13
N ALA A 352 -7.94 -18.64 4.72
CA ALA A 352 -8.32 -18.43 3.31
C ALA A 352 -7.89 -17.06 2.81
N PHE A 353 -8.06 -16.02 3.61
CA PHE A 353 -7.57 -14.67 3.30
C PHE A 353 -6.07 -14.69 2.95
N GLU A 354 -5.25 -15.26 3.82
CA GLU A 354 -3.82 -15.33 3.57
C GLU A 354 -3.51 -16.12 2.30
N ALA A 355 -4.15 -17.28 2.11
CA ALA A 355 -3.93 -18.09 0.92
C ALA A 355 -4.25 -17.34 -0.37
N ILE A 356 -5.36 -16.60 -0.41
CA ILE A 356 -5.80 -15.83 -1.58
C ILE A 356 -4.85 -14.67 -1.88
N ARG A 357 -4.30 -14.00 -0.85
CA ARG A 357 -3.57 -12.75 -1.03
C ARG A 357 -2.06 -12.91 -1.19
N TYR A 358 -1.49 -13.90 -0.53
CA TYR A 358 -0.04 -13.99 -0.28
C TYR A 358 0.80 -13.94 -1.57
N GLU A 359 0.55 -14.81 -2.54
CA GLU A 359 1.37 -14.89 -3.76
C GLU A 359 1.15 -13.69 -4.69
N ARG A 360 -0.07 -13.15 -4.72
CA ARG A 360 -0.37 -11.94 -5.47
C ARG A 360 0.39 -10.73 -4.93
N VAL A 361 0.39 -10.52 -3.63
CA VAL A 361 1.11 -9.42 -2.97
C VAL A 361 2.61 -9.56 -3.20
N LYS A 362 3.16 -10.75 -3.00
CA LYS A 362 4.58 -11.03 -3.22
C LYS A 362 5.01 -10.75 -4.67
N SER A 363 4.16 -11.07 -5.64
CA SER A 363 4.39 -10.74 -7.05
C SER A 363 4.32 -9.24 -7.29
N ALA A 364 3.36 -8.54 -6.68
CA ALA A 364 3.23 -7.09 -6.79
C ALA A 364 4.42 -6.34 -6.15
N GLN A 365 4.99 -6.81 -5.02
CA GLN A 365 6.21 -6.25 -4.43
C GLN A 365 7.39 -6.29 -5.40
N LYS A 366 7.57 -7.39 -6.14
CA LYS A 366 8.66 -7.54 -7.13
C LYS A 366 8.56 -6.51 -8.26
N THR A 367 7.37 -6.08 -8.65
CA THR A 367 7.24 -5.04 -9.69
C THR A 367 7.86 -3.71 -9.26
N GLY A 368 7.81 -3.37 -7.97
CA GLY A 368 8.44 -2.17 -7.42
C GLY A 368 9.96 -2.22 -7.49
N GLU A 369 10.55 -3.37 -7.18
CA GLU A 369 11.99 -3.58 -7.29
C GLU A 369 12.45 -3.48 -8.76
N GLN A 370 11.71 -4.10 -9.67
CA GLN A 370 11.99 -4.04 -11.10
C GLN A 370 11.90 -2.61 -11.65
N THR A 371 10.87 -1.86 -11.28
CA THR A 371 10.71 -0.47 -11.71
C THR A 371 11.86 0.40 -11.19
N ARG A 372 12.23 0.26 -9.91
CA ARG A 372 13.38 0.95 -9.34
C ARG A 372 14.65 0.64 -10.15
N ASP A 373 14.91 -0.62 -10.42
CA ASP A 373 16.12 -1.05 -11.13
C ASP A 373 16.15 -0.53 -12.58
N ILE A 374 15.01 -0.53 -13.28
CA ILE A 374 14.88 0.07 -14.61
C ILE A 374 15.22 1.57 -14.55
N TRP A 375 14.72 2.30 -13.57
CA TRP A 375 14.91 3.74 -13.48
C TRP A 375 16.32 4.15 -13.03
N HIS A 376 16.87 3.45 -12.02
CA HIS A 376 18.14 3.83 -11.41
C HIS A 376 19.38 3.29 -12.14
N LYS A 377 19.21 2.18 -12.88
CA LYS A 377 20.29 1.54 -13.65
C LYS A 377 20.11 1.71 -15.16
N ALA A 378 19.25 2.66 -15.59
CA ALA A 378 18.98 2.88 -17.00
C ALA A 378 20.24 3.25 -17.79
N ASP A 379 20.46 2.57 -18.91
CA ASP A 379 21.32 3.08 -19.98
C ASP A 379 20.51 4.11 -20.80
N PHE A 380 20.71 5.41 -20.52
CA PHE A 380 19.96 6.49 -21.15
C PHE A 380 20.20 6.57 -22.66
N ASP A 381 21.37 6.16 -23.16
CA ASP A 381 21.64 6.13 -24.60
C ASP A 381 20.92 4.97 -25.28
N ALA A 382 20.80 3.83 -24.62
CA ALA A 382 19.96 2.72 -25.09
C ALA A 382 18.47 3.07 -24.99
N ALA A 383 18.02 3.76 -23.93
CA ALA A 383 16.66 4.22 -23.77
C ALA A 383 16.24 5.22 -24.88
N LYS A 384 17.12 6.11 -25.32
CA LYS A 384 16.87 6.98 -26.47
C LYS A 384 16.63 6.21 -27.77
N LYS A 385 17.30 5.07 -27.95
CA LYS A 385 17.12 4.19 -29.12
C LYS A 385 15.87 3.32 -29.03
N ASN A 386 15.46 2.96 -27.82
CA ASN A 386 14.26 2.17 -27.53
C ASN A 386 13.47 2.79 -26.38
N PRO A 387 12.71 3.88 -26.61
CA PRO A 387 11.95 4.59 -25.59
C PRO A 387 10.95 3.70 -24.82
N GLU A 388 10.36 2.71 -25.48
CA GLU A 388 9.43 1.76 -24.88
C GLU A 388 10.05 0.94 -23.72
N SER A 389 11.38 0.82 -23.66
CA SER A 389 12.07 0.17 -22.55
C SER A 389 11.87 0.89 -21.20
N MET A 390 11.50 2.18 -21.25
CA MET A 390 11.24 3.01 -20.07
C MET A 390 9.77 2.99 -19.62
N ARG A 391 8.89 2.32 -20.36
CA ARG A 391 7.47 2.23 -20.06
C ARG A 391 7.24 1.66 -18.66
N LEU A 392 6.42 2.34 -17.88
CA LEU A 392 5.86 1.79 -16.64
C LEU A 392 5.00 0.57 -16.99
N ARG A 393 5.32 -0.55 -16.38
CA ARG A 393 4.54 -1.78 -16.58
C ARG A 393 3.19 -1.65 -15.90
N ARG A 394 2.13 -1.81 -16.70
CA ARG A 394 0.74 -1.74 -16.24
C ARG A 394 0.04 -3.01 -16.69
N GLU A 395 0.24 -4.06 -15.94
CA GLU A 395 -0.16 -5.40 -16.33
C GLU A 395 -1.59 -5.70 -15.90
N ALA A 396 -2.35 -6.37 -16.76
CA ALA A 396 -3.76 -6.71 -16.54
C ALA A 396 -3.99 -7.49 -15.24
N TRP A 397 -3.07 -8.40 -14.87
CA TRP A 397 -3.18 -9.16 -13.63
C TRP A 397 -3.11 -8.30 -12.37
N ILE A 398 -2.47 -7.11 -12.43
CA ILE A 398 -2.49 -6.12 -11.34
C ILE A 398 -3.73 -5.25 -11.43
N LEU A 399 -3.89 -4.51 -12.55
CA LEU A 399 -4.85 -3.42 -12.66
C LEU A 399 -6.28 -3.88 -12.90
N GLY A 400 -6.45 -4.96 -13.66
CA GLY A 400 -7.75 -5.56 -13.95
C GLY A 400 -8.34 -6.39 -12.81
N PHE A 401 -7.59 -6.62 -11.73
CA PHE A 401 -8.01 -7.51 -10.65
C PHE A 401 -9.11 -6.89 -9.77
N ASP A 402 -10.17 -7.66 -9.57
CA ASP A 402 -11.25 -7.37 -8.64
C ASP A 402 -11.13 -8.29 -7.42
N ALA A 403 -10.62 -7.76 -6.31
CA ALA A 403 -10.35 -8.56 -5.12
C ALA A 403 -11.62 -9.09 -4.44
N GLU A 404 -12.75 -8.37 -4.54
CA GLU A 404 -14.03 -8.81 -3.99
C GLU A 404 -14.57 -10.01 -4.78
N GLU A 405 -14.74 -9.85 -6.08
CA GLU A 405 -15.21 -10.90 -6.98
C GLU A 405 -14.30 -12.13 -6.94
N TYR A 406 -12.99 -11.91 -6.95
CA TYR A 406 -12.04 -13.01 -6.89
C TYR A 406 -12.14 -13.80 -5.60
N ALA A 407 -12.26 -13.14 -4.46
CA ALA A 407 -12.38 -13.80 -3.17
C ALA A 407 -13.71 -14.58 -3.06
N GLU A 408 -14.83 -13.99 -3.50
CA GLU A 408 -16.14 -14.66 -3.53
C GLU A 408 -16.10 -15.94 -4.37
N ASN A 409 -15.51 -15.88 -5.57
CA ASN A 409 -15.45 -17.02 -6.49
C ASN A 409 -14.47 -18.11 -6.08
N ASN A 410 -13.51 -17.82 -5.19
CA ASN A 410 -12.43 -18.76 -4.84
C ASN A 410 -12.43 -19.20 -3.36
N TYR A 411 -13.26 -18.61 -2.51
CA TYR A 411 -13.27 -18.91 -1.08
C TYR A 411 -13.47 -20.40 -0.79
N GLU A 412 -14.55 -20.99 -1.29
CA GLU A 412 -14.90 -22.39 -1.01
C GLU A 412 -13.82 -23.36 -1.46
N ARG A 413 -13.30 -23.20 -2.70
CA ARG A 413 -12.20 -24.00 -3.22
C ARG A 413 -10.94 -23.87 -2.35
N THR A 414 -10.65 -22.67 -1.84
CA THR A 414 -9.50 -22.45 -0.98
C THR A 414 -9.67 -23.16 0.35
N VAL A 415 -10.84 -23.07 0.96
CA VAL A 415 -11.17 -23.71 2.23
C VAL A 415 -11.16 -25.23 2.09
N GLU A 416 -11.64 -25.81 0.98
CA GLU A 416 -11.54 -27.25 0.71
C GLU A 416 -10.09 -27.75 0.78
N VAL A 417 -9.15 -27.00 0.17
CA VAL A 417 -7.73 -27.37 0.23
C VAL A 417 -7.21 -27.23 1.67
N LEU A 418 -7.52 -26.13 2.36
CA LEU A 418 -7.09 -25.90 3.74
C LEU A 418 -7.61 -26.95 4.72
N ARG A 419 -8.86 -27.42 4.58
CA ARG A 419 -9.43 -28.51 5.40
C ARG A 419 -8.70 -29.83 5.17
N ARG A 420 -8.27 -30.08 3.90
CA ARG A 420 -7.53 -31.31 3.55
C ARG A 420 -6.09 -31.28 4.05
N THR A 421 -5.39 -30.13 3.94
CA THR A 421 -3.97 -29.99 4.29
C THR A 421 -3.72 -29.57 5.73
N GLY A 422 -4.76 -29.09 6.42
CA GLY A 422 -4.70 -28.48 7.73
C GLY A 422 -4.55 -26.95 7.65
N LEU A 423 -5.29 -26.24 8.52
CA LEU A 423 -5.30 -24.77 8.55
C LEU A 423 -3.96 -24.13 8.94
N HIS A 424 -3.02 -24.91 9.47
CA HIS A 424 -1.72 -24.43 9.93
C HIS A 424 -0.72 -24.21 8.80
N ASP A 425 -0.94 -24.83 7.65
CA ASP A 425 -0.09 -24.68 6.45
C ASP A 425 -0.92 -24.24 5.26
N THR A 426 -0.84 -22.96 4.96
CA THR A 426 -1.53 -22.36 3.82
C THR A 426 -0.79 -22.55 2.48
N SER A 427 0.39 -23.16 2.47
CA SER A 427 1.29 -23.18 1.32
C SER A 427 0.71 -23.86 0.08
N GLU A 428 -0.04 -24.97 0.25
CA GLU A 428 -0.69 -25.63 -0.88
C GLU A 428 -1.86 -24.79 -1.41
N ALA A 429 -2.67 -24.22 -0.51
CA ALA A 429 -3.76 -23.33 -0.89
C ALA A 429 -3.28 -22.05 -1.60
N ARG A 430 -2.15 -21.47 -1.18
CA ARG A 430 -1.52 -20.32 -1.84
C ARG A 430 -1.20 -20.59 -3.32
N ARG A 431 -0.81 -21.81 -3.67
CA ARG A 431 -0.51 -22.20 -5.07
C ARG A 431 -1.70 -22.10 -6.01
N LEU A 432 -2.93 -22.14 -5.49
CA LEU A 432 -4.15 -21.94 -6.28
C LEU A 432 -4.27 -20.50 -6.80
N HIS A 433 -3.55 -19.54 -6.18
CA HIS A 433 -3.69 -18.11 -6.37
C HIS A 433 -2.44 -17.46 -6.95
N LEU A 434 -1.58 -18.24 -7.60
CA LEU A 434 -0.45 -17.69 -8.35
C LEU A 434 -0.98 -16.81 -9.48
N PRO A 435 -0.47 -15.58 -9.66
CA PRO A 435 -0.87 -14.72 -10.76
C PRO A 435 -0.58 -15.38 -12.11
N GLU A 436 -1.58 -15.41 -13.00
CA GLU A 436 -1.41 -15.88 -14.38
C GLU A 436 -0.82 -14.77 -15.25
N GLY A 437 0.17 -15.09 -16.10
CA GLY A 437 0.74 -14.16 -17.08
C GLY A 437 2.10 -14.60 -17.63
N LYS A 438 2.53 -13.98 -18.73
CA LYS A 438 3.82 -14.26 -19.41
C LYS A 438 5.06 -13.95 -18.54
N HIS A 439 4.87 -13.35 -17.39
CA HIS A 439 5.88 -13.07 -16.38
C HIS A 439 5.54 -13.75 -15.06
N GLY A 440 4.87 -14.89 -15.12
CA GLY A 440 4.58 -15.71 -13.95
C GLY A 440 5.85 -16.01 -13.15
N TYR A 441 5.66 -16.12 -11.86
CA TYR A 441 6.67 -16.36 -10.83
C TYR A 441 7.72 -17.43 -11.18
N LEU A 442 7.43 -18.34 -12.11
CA LEU A 442 8.29 -19.47 -12.50
C LEU A 442 9.45 -19.10 -13.42
N GLU A 443 9.41 -17.98 -14.16
CA GLU A 443 10.51 -17.58 -15.07
C GLU A 443 11.66 -16.84 -14.36
N TYR A 444 11.48 -16.36 -13.14
CA TYR A 444 12.49 -15.59 -12.39
C TYR A 444 13.28 -16.41 -11.35
N GLY A 445 13.03 -17.72 -11.24
CA GLY A 445 13.70 -18.62 -10.28
C GLY A 445 15.08 -19.13 -10.71
N SER A 446 15.62 -18.75 -11.89
CA SER A 446 16.89 -19.29 -12.41
C SER A 446 18.10 -18.38 -12.28
N GLY A 447 18.00 -17.24 -11.61
CA GLY A 447 19.13 -16.34 -11.37
C GLY A 447 19.60 -16.41 -9.92
N ASN A 448 20.66 -17.17 -9.65
CA ASN A 448 21.59 -17.13 -8.50
C ASN A 448 21.13 -16.37 -7.24
N ASP A 449 20.01 -16.76 -6.66
CA ASP A 449 19.63 -16.31 -5.32
C ASP A 449 20.21 -17.31 -4.29
N LYS A 450 21.40 -17.01 -3.81
CA LYS A 450 21.92 -17.59 -2.57
C LYS A 450 21.26 -16.86 -1.38
N GLY A 451 19.93 -16.78 -1.41
CA GLY A 451 19.11 -16.40 -0.28
C GLY A 451 19.08 -17.57 0.70
N THR A 452 19.58 -17.34 1.89
CA THR A 452 19.51 -18.25 3.02
C THR A 452 18.10 -18.83 3.16
N ASP A 453 18.03 -20.13 3.02
CA ASP A 453 16.81 -20.92 3.21
C ASP A 453 16.30 -20.79 4.66
N ILE A 454 15.34 -19.89 4.88
CA ILE A 454 14.74 -19.64 6.19
C ILE A 454 13.80 -20.79 6.60
N SER A 455 13.46 -21.71 5.68
CA SER A 455 12.63 -22.89 6.00
C SER A 455 13.29 -23.83 7.02
N ALA A 456 14.61 -23.83 7.09
CA ALA A 456 15.37 -24.64 8.05
C ALA A 456 15.34 -24.08 9.48
N ALA A 457 15.12 -22.77 9.66
CA ALA A 457 15.09 -22.16 10.99
C ALA A 457 13.75 -22.40 11.72
N ALA A 458 12.65 -22.55 11.00
CA ALA A 458 11.33 -22.83 11.61
C ALA A 458 11.19 -24.26 12.13
N HIS A 459 11.98 -25.22 11.62
CA HIS A 459 11.99 -26.60 12.11
C HIS A 459 12.97 -26.85 13.25
N ALA A 460 13.94 -25.95 13.50
CA ALA A 460 14.96 -26.13 14.53
C ALA A 460 14.47 -25.71 15.94
N VAL A 461 13.36 -25.03 16.08
CA VAL A 461 12.83 -24.57 17.39
C VAL A 461 11.92 -25.60 18.06
N ASN A 462 11.47 -26.65 17.33
CA ASN A 462 10.56 -27.68 17.87
C ASN A 462 11.26 -28.97 18.37
N GLY A 463 12.58 -28.96 18.48
CA GLY A 463 13.35 -30.18 18.84
C GLY A 463 14.36 -29.98 19.96
N THR A 464 14.01 -29.39 21.10
CA THR A 464 14.79 -29.60 22.34
C THR A 464 13.89 -29.45 23.57
N VAL A 465 13.23 -30.53 23.90
CA VAL A 465 12.77 -30.80 25.25
C VAL A 465 13.60 -31.97 25.74
N ILE A 466 14.12 -31.83 27.00
CA ILE A 466 14.60 -32.82 27.95
C ILE A 466 16.11 -33.10 27.96
N SER A 467 16.74 -32.74 29.02
CA SER A 467 16.88 -33.49 30.29
C SER A 467 17.49 -32.59 31.36
#